data_2dae22947e0504bfc36f4bb5a8254ead
#
_entry.id   2dae22947e0504bfc36f4bb5a8254ead
#
_cell.length_a   1.000
_cell.length_b   1.000
_cell.length_c   1.000
_cell.angle_alpha   90.00
_cell.angle_beta   90.00
_cell.angle_gamma   90.00
#
_symmetry.space_group_name_H-M   'P 1'
#
loop_
_entity.id
_entity.type
_entity.pdbx_description
1 polymer ?
#
loop_
_entity_poly.entity_id
_entity_poly.type
_entity_poly.pdbx_seq_one_letter_code
_entity_poly.pdbx_strand_id
1 'polypeptide(L)'
;MLGNLRMLAVLVFAATASLSAAWASHVTGFNGYPVPHDKNQIFFVQRSMNPNTIVYTARLNDKGMLDTKRPVDVFWRRFNDDGEKRDLSFLERTGAFGITAERLRDQKSAFQVSVVSYPERPALLTVVDGRPRLEGKVAGEPAELIAAFLHLDESGSVPSVTRVDLIGRSLATGKELKESFEP
;
A
#
# COMPACT_ATOMS: atom_id res chain seq x y z
N MET A 1 -16.28 74.47 -9.25
CA MET A 1 -16.38 73.30 -10.15
C MET A 1 -15.39 72.27 -9.65
N LEU A 2 -15.88 71.32 -8.89
CA LEU A 2 -15.08 70.22 -8.31
C LEU A 2 -15.35 68.96 -9.09
N GLY A 3 -14.32 68.46 -9.81
CA GLY A 3 -14.39 67.19 -10.55
C GLY A 3 -14.15 66.02 -9.64
N ASN A 4 -15.13 65.13 -9.55
CA ASN A 4 -15.07 63.86 -8.81
C ASN A 4 -14.19 62.83 -9.56
N LEU A 5 -13.02 62.57 -9.04
CA LEU A 5 -12.14 61.45 -9.48
C LEU A 5 -12.64 60.16 -8.80
N ARG A 6 -13.35 59.31 -9.52
CA ARG A 6 -13.72 57.98 -9.08
C ARG A 6 -12.54 57.03 -9.27
N MET A 7 -11.92 56.68 -8.17
CA MET A 7 -10.86 55.65 -8.11
C MET A 7 -11.48 54.28 -8.25
N LEU A 8 -11.28 53.60 -9.39
CA LEU A 8 -11.71 52.22 -9.66
C LEU A 8 -10.71 51.28 -9.04
N ALA A 9 -11.06 50.66 -7.92
CA ALA A 9 -10.23 49.62 -7.33
C ALA A 9 -10.45 48.30 -8.07
N VAL A 10 -9.45 47.88 -8.86
CA VAL A 10 -9.43 46.56 -9.50
C VAL A 10 -8.96 45.55 -8.47
N LEU A 11 -9.86 44.75 -7.94
CA LEU A 11 -9.54 43.58 -7.11
C LEU A 11 -9.05 42.46 -8.02
N VAL A 12 -7.74 42.24 -8.05
CA VAL A 12 -7.13 41.07 -8.67
C VAL A 12 -7.29 39.90 -7.71
N PHE A 13 -8.24 39.03 -7.96
CA PHE A 13 -8.32 37.72 -7.33
C PHE A 13 -7.21 36.83 -7.89
N ALA A 14 -6.11 36.69 -7.17
CA ALA A 14 -5.13 35.65 -7.43
C ALA A 14 -5.74 34.30 -7.03
N ALA A 15 -6.25 33.57 -8.01
CA ALA A 15 -6.62 32.16 -7.85
C ALA A 15 -5.35 31.36 -7.64
N THR A 16 -5.01 31.06 -6.38
CA THR A 16 -3.99 30.05 -6.07
C THR A 16 -4.57 28.69 -6.41
N ALA A 17 -4.32 28.23 -7.64
CA ALA A 17 -4.51 26.85 -8.01
C ALA A 17 -3.56 25.99 -7.15
N SER A 18 -4.11 25.38 -6.09
CA SER A 18 -3.43 24.34 -5.35
C SER A 18 -3.24 23.16 -6.31
N LEU A 19 -2.06 23.06 -6.91
CA LEU A 19 -1.61 21.84 -7.58
C LEU A 19 -1.46 20.78 -6.49
N SER A 20 -2.55 20.05 -6.24
CA SER A 20 -2.47 18.76 -5.60
C SER A 20 -1.72 17.85 -6.58
N ALA A 21 -0.39 17.86 -6.49
CA ALA A 21 0.42 16.88 -7.19
C ALA A 21 -0.04 15.51 -6.70
N ALA A 22 -0.85 14.83 -7.52
CA ALA A 22 -1.16 13.43 -7.35
C ALA A 22 0.18 12.71 -7.45
N TRP A 23 0.72 12.35 -6.30
CA TRP A 23 1.91 11.54 -6.17
C TRP A 23 1.54 10.12 -6.61
N ALA A 24 1.42 9.92 -7.91
CA ALA A 24 1.42 8.58 -8.47
C ALA A 24 2.80 7.98 -8.17
N SER A 25 2.82 7.09 -7.21
CA SER A 25 4.00 6.28 -6.92
C SER A 25 4.30 5.45 -8.16
N HIS A 26 5.28 5.84 -8.94
CA HIS A 26 5.83 5.01 -10.00
C HIS A 26 6.66 3.89 -9.38
N VAL A 27 6.01 2.98 -8.66
CA VAL A 27 6.61 1.68 -8.39
C VAL A 27 6.48 0.91 -9.68
N THR A 28 7.58 0.76 -10.39
CA THR A 28 7.65 -0.17 -11.52
C THR A 28 7.50 -1.58 -10.95
N GLY A 29 6.64 -2.39 -11.56
CA GLY A 29 6.51 -3.80 -11.18
C GLY A 29 7.86 -4.52 -11.25
N PHE A 30 8.06 -5.47 -10.37
CA PHE A 30 9.25 -6.32 -10.40
C PHE A 30 9.28 -7.13 -11.70
N ASN A 31 10.45 -7.31 -12.28
CA ASN A 31 10.65 -8.08 -13.50
C ASN A 31 9.74 -7.68 -14.69
N GLY A 32 9.30 -6.43 -14.75
CA GLY A 32 8.37 -5.96 -15.79
C GLY A 32 6.93 -6.44 -15.63
N TYR A 33 6.57 -7.01 -14.49
CA TYR A 33 5.21 -7.44 -14.20
C TYR A 33 4.23 -6.25 -14.04
N PRO A 34 2.95 -6.44 -14.39
CA PRO A 34 1.94 -5.41 -14.17
C PRO A 34 1.84 -5.03 -12.69
N VAL A 35 1.73 -3.75 -12.40
CA VAL A 35 1.48 -3.24 -11.04
C VAL A 35 -0.03 -3.19 -10.81
N PRO A 36 -0.55 -3.75 -9.71
CA PRO A 36 -1.97 -3.63 -9.40
C PRO A 36 -2.32 -2.19 -8.97
N HIS A 37 -3.54 -1.76 -9.32
CA HIS A 37 -4.07 -0.43 -8.97
C HIS A 37 -5.51 -0.58 -8.46
N ASP A 38 -5.65 -1.25 -7.32
CA ASP A 38 -6.95 -1.47 -6.69
C ASP A 38 -7.35 -0.30 -5.78
N LYS A 39 -8.66 -0.07 -5.66
CA LYS A 39 -9.19 0.93 -4.73
C LYS A 39 -8.76 0.60 -3.30
N ASN A 40 -8.26 1.59 -2.56
CA ASN A 40 -7.74 1.45 -1.21
C ASN A 40 -6.60 0.43 -1.07
N GLN A 41 -5.84 0.20 -2.14
CA GLN A 41 -4.66 -0.65 -2.09
C GLN A 41 -3.63 -0.08 -1.11
N ILE A 42 -3.11 -0.94 -0.24
CA ILE A 42 -2.12 -0.58 0.79
C ILE A 42 -0.79 -1.30 0.60
N PHE A 43 -0.80 -2.45 -0.08
CA PHE A 43 0.39 -3.26 -0.31
C PHE A 43 0.14 -4.30 -1.40
N PHE A 44 1.19 -4.80 -2.04
CA PHE A 44 1.10 -5.96 -2.91
C PHE A 44 2.35 -6.83 -2.83
N VAL A 45 2.20 -8.11 -3.18
CA VAL A 45 3.29 -9.08 -3.23
C VAL A 45 3.34 -9.70 -4.62
N GLN A 46 4.50 -9.56 -5.27
CA GLN A 46 4.86 -10.26 -6.49
C GLN A 46 5.88 -11.36 -6.18
N ARG A 47 6.06 -12.29 -7.09
CA ARG A 47 7.02 -13.39 -6.92
C ARG A 47 7.69 -13.72 -8.26
N SER A 48 8.89 -14.32 -8.20
CA SER A 48 9.49 -14.90 -9.38
C SER A 48 8.54 -15.93 -10.01
N MET A 49 8.72 -16.24 -11.28
CA MET A 49 8.04 -17.28 -12.05
C MET A 49 6.73 -16.88 -12.73
N ASN A 50 5.91 -15.99 -12.16
CA ASN A 50 4.70 -15.54 -12.84
C ASN A 50 4.21 -14.15 -12.33
N PRO A 51 3.48 -13.39 -13.16
CA PRO A 51 3.02 -12.04 -12.82
C PRO A 51 1.79 -12.01 -11.89
N ASN A 52 1.20 -13.15 -11.52
CA ASN A 52 0.08 -13.16 -10.60
C ASN A 52 0.49 -12.54 -9.26
N THR A 53 -0.27 -11.56 -8.82
CA THR A 53 0.08 -10.66 -7.72
C THR A 53 -0.94 -10.80 -6.59
N ILE A 54 -0.46 -10.90 -5.35
CA ILE A 54 -1.31 -10.81 -4.16
C ILE A 54 -1.49 -9.33 -3.82
N VAL A 55 -2.73 -8.90 -3.67
CA VAL A 55 -3.09 -7.51 -3.39
C VAL A 55 -3.75 -7.42 -2.03
N TYR A 56 -3.32 -6.44 -1.25
CA TYR A 56 -3.88 -6.08 0.05
C TYR A 56 -4.58 -4.74 -0.07
N THR A 57 -5.86 -4.70 0.26
CA THR A 57 -6.66 -3.47 0.24
C THR A 57 -7.28 -3.21 1.60
N ALA A 58 -7.30 -1.95 2.03
CA ALA A 58 -7.99 -1.58 3.26
C ALA A 58 -9.50 -1.55 3.03
N ARG A 59 -10.26 -2.10 3.98
CA ARG A 59 -11.72 -1.96 4.02
C ARG A 59 -12.09 -0.72 4.82
N LEU A 60 -12.73 0.21 4.13
CA LEU A 60 -13.25 1.42 4.76
C LEU A 60 -14.77 1.34 4.83
N ASN A 61 -15.33 1.83 5.94
CA ASN A 61 -16.77 2.04 6.08
C ASN A 61 -17.20 3.34 5.39
N ASP A 62 -18.49 3.65 5.40
CA ASP A 62 -19.07 4.84 4.76
C ASP A 62 -18.55 6.18 5.32
N LYS A 63 -17.92 6.15 6.50
CA LYS A 63 -17.28 7.31 7.14
C LYS A 63 -15.78 7.42 6.81
N GLY A 64 -15.26 6.59 5.92
CA GLY A 64 -13.85 6.55 5.55
C GLY A 64 -12.92 5.98 6.64
N MET A 65 -13.46 5.31 7.65
CA MET A 65 -12.68 4.67 8.71
C MET A 65 -12.49 3.18 8.41
N LEU A 66 -11.40 2.61 8.92
CA LEU A 66 -11.15 1.16 8.81
C LEU A 66 -12.29 0.33 9.41
N ASP A 67 -12.69 -0.73 8.71
CA ASP A 67 -13.63 -1.70 9.21
C ASP A 67 -13.07 -2.38 10.47
N THR A 68 -13.87 -2.39 11.53
CA THR A 68 -13.41 -2.84 12.87
C THR A 68 -13.27 -4.35 13.00
N LYS A 69 -13.92 -5.11 12.13
CA LYS A 69 -13.90 -6.58 12.16
C LYS A 69 -12.93 -7.17 11.15
N ARG A 70 -12.82 -6.55 10.00
CA ARG A 70 -12.00 -7.01 8.88
C ARG A 70 -11.38 -5.82 8.15
N PRO A 71 -10.29 -5.22 8.70
CA PRO A 71 -9.71 -3.99 8.16
C PRO A 71 -9.01 -4.18 6.81
N VAL A 72 -8.65 -5.41 6.44
CA VAL A 72 -7.92 -5.74 5.20
C VAL A 72 -8.60 -6.86 4.44
N ASP A 73 -8.72 -6.70 3.13
CA ASP A 73 -8.99 -7.76 2.16
C ASP A 73 -7.71 -8.17 1.46
N VAL A 74 -7.57 -9.47 1.19
CA VAL A 74 -6.43 -10.05 0.48
C VAL A 74 -6.94 -10.96 -0.63
N PHE A 75 -6.41 -10.76 -1.85
CA PHE A 75 -6.83 -11.50 -3.02
C PHE A 75 -5.73 -11.55 -4.09
N TRP A 76 -5.88 -12.44 -5.09
CA TRP A 76 -5.07 -12.50 -6.28
C TRP A 76 -5.55 -11.52 -7.35
N ARG A 77 -4.60 -10.86 -8.04
CA ARG A 77 -4.75 -10.35 -9.40
C ARG A 77 -4.06 -11.34 -10.35
N ARG A 78 -4.85 -11.97 -11.19
CA ARG A 78 -4.43 -13.04 -12.09
C ARG A 78 -3.90 -12.49 -13.41
N PHE A 79 -2.77 -11.79 -13.37
CA PHE A 79 -2.19 -11.16 -14.56
C PHE A 79 -1.68 -12.15 -15.63
N ASN A 80 -1.57 -13.44 -15.32
CA ASN A 80 -1.37 -14.47 -16.34
C ASN A 80 -2.62 -14.70 -17.21
N ASP A 81 -3.79 -14.34 -16.70
CA ASP A 81 -5.07 -14.44 -17.40
C ASP A 81 -5.46 -13.03 -17.88
N ASP A 82 -6.51 -12.46 -17.38
CA ASP A 82 -7.04 -11.13 -17.76
C ASP A 82 -6.93 -10.07 -16.66
N GLY A 83 -6.19 -10.34 -15.58
CA GLY A 83 -6.11 -9.49 -14.40
C GLY A 83 -7.29 -9.67 -13.44
N GLU A 84 -8.07 -10.75 -13.60
CA GLU A 84 -9.22 -11.03 -12.77
C GLU A 84 -8.86 -11.09 -11.28
N LYS A 85 -9.79 -10.61 -10.45
CA LYS A 85 -9.71 -10.75 -9.00
C LYS A 85 -10.16 -12.16 -8.60
N ARG A 86 -9.33 -12.86 -7.82
CA ARG A 86 -9.64 -14.18 -7.28
C ARG A 86 -9.31 -14.27 -5.80
N ASP A 87 -10.20 -14.86 -5.03
CA ASP A 87 -9.97 -15.06 -3.60
C ASP A 87 -8.82 -16.03 -3.33
N LEU A 88 -8.12 -15.82 -2.20
CA LEU A 88 -7.17 -16.80 -1.68
C LEU A 88 -7.89 -18.09 -1.29
N SER A 89 -7.28 -19.22 -1.58
CA SER A 89 -7.68 -20.51 -1.00
C SER A 89 -7.52 -20.48 0.53
N PHE A 90 -8.12 -21.46 1.20
CA PHE A 90 -8.00 -21.60 2.65
C PHE A 90 -6.52 -21.73 3.08
N LEU A 91 -5.72 -22.56 2.42
CA LEU A 91 -4.31 -22.77 2.74
C LEU A 91 -3.47 -21.51 2.51
N GLU A 92 -3.69 -20.80 1.40
CA GLU A 92 -2.99 -19.53 1.14
C GLU A 92 -3.34 -18.46 2.17
N ARG A 93 -4.59 -18.43 2.63
CA ARG A 93 -5.05 -17.48 3.63
C ARG A 93 -4.51 -17.79 5.03
N THR A 94 -4.42 -19.06 5.42
CA THR A 94 -4.01 -19.44 6.77
C THR A 94 -2.51 -19.69 6.91
N GLY A 95 -1.83 -20.05 5.82
CA GLY A 95 -0.41 -20.46 5.87
C GLY A 95 0.58 -19.54 5.15
N ALA A 96 0.08 -18.62 4.30
CA ALA A 96 1.01 -17.83 3.48
C ALA A 96 0.68 -16.33 3.47
N PHE A 97 -0.40 -15.92 2.79
CA PHE A 97 -0.65 -14.53 2.44
C PHE A 97 -1.74 -13.85 3.26
N GLY A 98 -2.41 -14.59 4.13
CA GLY A 98 -3.43 -14.00 5.00
C GLY A 98 -2.86 -12.96 5.96
N ILE A 99 -3.77 -12.22 6.60
CA ILE A 99 -3.43 -11.16 7.55
C ILE A 99 -4.00 -11.50 8.92
N THR A 100 -3.18 -11.30 9.94
CA THR A 100 -3.64 -11.07 11.31
C THR A 100 -3.77 -9.57 11.54
N ALA A 101 -4.84 -9.14 12.21
CA ALA A 101 -5.06 -7.72 12.51
C ALA A 101 -5.53 -7.56 13.95
N GLU A 102 -4.81 -6.75 14.71
CA GLU A 102 -5.12 -6.40 16.08
C GLU A 102 -5.39 -4.90 16.19
N ARG A 103 -6.54 -4.53 16.76
CA ARG A 103 -6.89 -3.14 16.96
C ARG A 103 -6.08 -2.52 18.08
N LEU A 104 -5.46 -1.37 17.83
CA LEU A 104 -4.74 -0.62 18.86
C LEU A 104 -5.72 0.08 19.81
N ARG A 105 -5.55 -0.14 21.13
CA ARG A 105 -6.47 0.36 22.17
C ARG A 105 -6.52 1.90 22.23
N ASP A 106 -5.37 2.54 22.03
CA ASP A 106 -5.20 3.98 22.19
C ASP A 106 -5.50 4.79 20.90
N GLN A 107 -5.73 4.08 19.77
CA GLN A 107 -5.99 4.70 18.47
C GLN A 107 -7.24 4.09 17.84
N LYS A 108 -8.36 4.85 17.88
CA LYS A 108 -9.69 4.36 17.46
C LYS A 108 -9.80 3.84 16.02
N SER A 109 -8.84 4.15 15.15
CA SER A 109 -8.85 3.80 13.72
C SER A 109 -7.50 3.24 13.25
N ALA A 110 -6.75 2.57 14.12
CA ALA A 110 -5.46 1.98 13.80
C ALA A 110 -5.41 0.49 14.16
N PHE A 111 -4.73 -0.28 13.31
CA PHE A 111 -4.52 -1.71 13.50
C PHE A 111 -3.04 -2.03 13.36
N GLN A 112 -2.54 -2.88 14.24
CA GLN A 112 -1.31 -3.62 13.97
C GLN A 112 -1.67 -4.81 13.10
N VAL A 113 -1.01 -4.95 11.96
CA VAL A 113 -1.25 -6.04 11.00
C VAL A 113 0.03 -6.77 10.69
N SER A 114 -0.07 -8.08 10.48
CA SER A 114 1.06 -8.92 10.06
C SER A 114 0.60 -9.92 9.01
N VAL A 115 1.46 -10.24 8.05
CA VAL A 115 1.25 -11.38 7.15
C VAL A 115 1.46 -12.66 7.94
N VAL A 116 0.58 -13.64 7.78
CA VAL A 116 0.58 -14.87 8.61
C VAL A 116 1.88 -15.67 8.49
N SER A 117 2.54 -15.64 7.33
CA SER A 117 3.84 -16.31 7.11
C SER A 117 5.04 -15.51 7.64
N TYR A 118 4.83 -14.26 8.07
CA TYR A 118 5.92 -13.40 8.55
C TYR A 118 5.46 -12.47 9.69
N PRO A 119 5.08 -13.03 10.83
CA PRO A 119 4.51 -12.30 11.96
C PRO A 119 5.53 -11.38 12.67
N GLU A 120 6.83 -11.59 12.50
CA GLU A 120 7.90 -10.84 13.13
C GLU A 120 8.03 -9.41 12.62
N ARG A 121 7.41 -9.08 11.49
CA ARG A 121 7.37 -7.73 10.93
C ARG A 121 5.96 -7.15 10.93
N PRO A 122 5.43 -6.80 12.11
CA PRO A 122 4.15 -6.11 12.17
C PRO A 122 4.25 -4.73 11.55
N ALA A 123 3.16 -4.32 10.90
CA ALA A 123 3.00 -2.99 10.31
C ALA A 123 1.78 -2.29 10.91
N LEU A 124 1.79 -0.96 10.87
CA LEU A 124 0.71 -0.13 11.34
C LEU A 124 -0.21 0.24 10.16
N LEU A 125 -1.47 -0.17 10.22
CA LEU A 125 -2.49 0.24 9.26
C LEU A 125 -3.29 1.41 9.85
N THR A 126 -3.28 2.54 9.14
CA THR A 126 -4.01 3.77 9.51
C THR A 126 -4.71 4.38 8.31
N VAL A 127 -5.51 5.43 8.55
CA VAL A 127 -6.04 6.31 7.51
C VAL A 127 -5.50 7.72 7.76
N VAL A 128 -4.75 8.24 6.81
CA VAL A 128 -4.17 9.58 6.84
C VAL A 128 -4.76 10.38 5.67
N ASP A 129 -5.36 11.50 5.95
CA ASP A 129 -6.01 12.38 4.94
C ASP A 129 -7.00 11.61 4.03
N GLY A 130 -7.79 10.71 4.63
CA GLY A 130 -8.78 9.88 3.93
C GLY A 130 -8.19 8.73 3.11
N ARG A 131 -6.87 8.55 3.10
CA ARG A 131 -6.16 7.48 2.38
C ARG A 131 -5.64 6.43 3.37
N PRO A 132 -5.94 5.14 3.18
CA PRO A 132 -5.35 4.08 3.97
C PRO A 132 -3.85 3.97 3.67
N ARG A 133 -3.07 3.72 4.72
CA ARG A 133 -1.61 3.60 4.65
C ARG A 133 -1.15 2.47 5.54
N LEU A 134 -0.20 1.69 5.04
CA LEU A 134 0.50 0.64 5.78
C LEU A 134 1.91 1.12 6.10
N GLU A 135 2.23 1.30 7.37
CA GLU A 135 3.52 1.83 7.82
C GLU A 135 4.33 0.77 8.55
N GLY A 136 5.61 0.72 8.26
CA GLY A 136 6.57 -0.20 8.87
C GLY A 136 7.99 0.34 8.79
N LYS A 137 8.97 -0.58 8.81
CA LYS A 137 10.37 -0.22 8.59
C LYS A 137 10.89 -0.87 7.31
N VAL A 138 11.67 -0.12 6.55
CA VAL A 138 12.43 -0.59 5.39
C VAL A 138 13.86 -0.11 5.55
N ALA A 139 14.83 -1.02 5.55
CA ALA A 139 16.25 -0.71 5.81
C ALA A 139 16.47 0.05 7.14
N GLY A 140 15.65 -0.25 8.16
CA GLY A 140 15.71 0.39 9.47
C GLY A 140 14.98 1.74 9.57
N GLU A 141 14.54 2.34 8.47
CA GLU A 141 13.83 3.62 8.45
C GLU A 141 12.30 3.45 8.48
N PRO A 142 11.55 4.35 9.17
CA PRO A 142 10.10 4.42 9.07
C PRO A 142 9.65 4.70 7.63
N ALA A 143 8.76 3.85 7.11
CA ALA A 143 8.32 3.90 5.72
C ALA A 143 6.85 3.53 5.56
N GLU A 144 6.20 4.12 4.56
CA GLU A 144 4.99 3.54 3.95
C GLU A 144 5.41 2.31 3.16
N LEU A 145 4.90 1.14 3.53
CA LEU A 145 5.15 -0.11 2.81
C LEU A 145 4.37 -0.10 1.49
N ILE A 146 4.99 -0.52 0.40
CA ILE A 146 4.38 -0.47 -0.94
C ILE A 146 4.26 -1.85 -1.52
N ALA A 147 5.37 -2.60 -1.58
CA ALA A 147 5.41 -3.89 -2.24
C ALA A 147 6.50 -4.80 -1.68
N ALA A 148 6.32 -6.11 -1.87
CA ALA A 148 7.38 -7.09 -1.73
C ALA A 148 7.50 -7.95 -2.98
N PHE A 149 8.73 -8.40 -3.26
CA PHE A 149 9.00 -9.40 -4.29
C PHE A 149 9.65 -10.62 -3.66
N LEU A 150 9.02 -11.79 -3.88
CA LEU A 150 9.50 -13.06 -3.37
C LEU A 150 10.33 -13.78 -4.44
N HIS A 151 11.59 -14.05 -4.14
CA HIS A 151 12.42 -14.93 -4.95
C HIS A 151 12.17 -16.36 -4.50
N LEU A 152 11.67 -17.19 -5.41
CA LEU A 152 11.33 -18.58 -5.14
C LEU A 152 12.41 -19.52 -5.69
N ASP A 153 12.72 -20.57 -4.93
CA ASP A 153 13.37 -21.79 -5.40
C ASP A 153 12.27 -22.84 -5.62
N GLU A 154 12.18 -23.33 -6.86
CA GLU A 154 11.23 -24.36 -7.29
C GLU A 154 11.91 -25.71 -7.58
N SER A 155 13.17 -25.87 -7.20
CA SER A 155 13.89 -27.15 -7.38
C SER A 155 13.31 -28.28 -6.53
N GLY A 156 12.59 -27.95 -5.46
CA GLY A 156 11.90 -28.91 -4.59
C GLY A 156 10.46 -29.19 -5.03
N SER A 157 9.81 -30.15 -4.36
CA SER A 157 8.38 -30.46 -4.58
C SER A 157 7.42 -29.36 -4.09
N VAL A 158 7.91 -28.48 -3.24
CA VAL A 158 7.19 -27.29 -2.73
C VAL A 158 8.11 -26.09 -2.90
N PRO A 159 7.66 -25.02 -3.57
CA PRO A 159 8.45 -23.80 -3.69
C PRO A 159 8.79 -23.20 -2.32
N SER A 160 10.04 -22.76 -2.15
CA SER A 160 10.49 -22.06 -0.97
C SER A 160 10.92 -20.63 -1.29
N VAL A 161 10.72 -19.71 -0.35
CA VAL A 161 11.18 -18.32 -0.50
C VAL A 161 12.64 -18.26 -0.08
N THR A 162 13.52 -17.85 -0.99
CA THR A 162 14.96 -17.72 -0.74
C THR A 162 15.36 -16.29 -0.39
N ARG A 163 14.64 -15.30 -0.89
CA ARG A 163 14.89 -13.88 -0.62
C ARG A 163 13.61 -13.08 -0.78
N VAL A 164 13.49 -12.03 0.02
CA VAL A 164 12.42 -11.02 -0.08
C VAL A 164 13.06 -9.67 -0.38
N ASP A 165 12.59 -9.00 -1.43
CA ASP A 165 12.89 -7.59 -1.69
C ASP A 165 11.67 -6.77 -1.25
N LEU A 166 11.82 -5.96 -0.19
CA LEU A 166 10.77 -5.09 0.35
C LEU A 166 10.99 -3.66 -0.16
N ILE A 167 9.93 -3.05 -0.67
CA ILE A 167 9.92 -1.66 -1.12
C ILE A 167 8.97 -0.84 -0.26
N GLY A 168 9.43 0.33 0.14
CA GLY A 168 8.64 1.33 0.83
C GLY A 168 9.05 2.73 0.42
N ARG A 169 8.37 3.70 1.01
CA ARG A 169 8.67 5.11 0.87
C ARG A 169 8.95 5.70 2.23
N SER A 170 10.12 6.34 2.40
CA SER A 170 10.49 7.03 3.63
C SER A 170 9.41 8.02 4.06
N LEU A 171 8.93 7.93 5.29
CA LEU A 171 7.97 8.88 5.85
C LEU A 171 8.59 10.27 6.04
N ALA A 172 9.92 10.34 6.20
CA ALA A 172 10.64 11.60 6.41
C ALA A 172 10.94 12.33 5.11
N THR A 173 11.34 11.59 4.05
CA THR A 173 11.87 12.22 2.82
C THR A 173 11.00 11.99 1.59
N GLY A 174 10.04 11.07 1.64
CA GLY A 174 9.23 10.64 0.50
C GLY A 174 10.01 9.82 -0.54
N LYS A 175 11.29 9.53 -0.33
CA LYS A 175 12.11 8.75 -1.26
C LYS A 175 11.81 7.26 -1.14
N GLU A 176 11.99 6.54 -2.25
CA GLU A 176 11.91 5.08 -2.26
C GLU A 176 13.03 4.49 -1.40
N LEU A 177 12.67 3.49 -0.61
CA LEU A 177 13.57 2.66 0.18
C LEU A 177 13.43 1.22 -0.29
N LYS A 178 14.55 0.49 -0.29
CA LYS A 178 14.58 -0.93 -0.63
C LYS A 178 15.41 -1.68 0.42
N GLU A 179 14.90 -2.84 0.82
CA GLU A 179 15.57 -3.79 1.71
C GLU A 179 15.47 -5.19 1.11
N SER A 180 16.56 -5.94 1.13
CA SER A 180 16.60 -7.35 0.74
C SER A 180 17.02 -8.19 1.92
N PHE A 181 16.30 -9.29 2.18
CA PHE A 181 16.61 -10.20 3.28
C PHE A 181 16.17 -11.63 2.96
N GLU A 182 16.73 -12.59 3.66
CA GLU A 182 16.32 -14.00 3.66
C GLU A 182 15.29 -14.20 4.78
N PRO A 183 14.15 -14.86 4.51
CA PRO A 183 13.10 -15.08 5.51
C PRO A 183 13.44 -16.16 6.52
#